data_a0a343114e651e05f3a239e942515780
#
_entry.id   a0a343114e651e05f3a239e942515780
#
_cell.length_a   1.000
_cell.length_b   1.000
_cell.length_c   1.000
_cell.angle_alpha   90.00
_cell.angle_beta   90.00
_cell.angle_gamma   90.00
#
_symmetry.space_group_name_H-M   'P 1'
#
loop_
_entity.id
_entity.type
_entity.pdbx_description
1 polymer ?
#
loop_
_entity_poly.entity_id
_entity_poly.type
_entity_poly.pdbx_seq_one_letter_code
_entity_poly.pdbx_strand_id
1 'polypeptide(L)'
;EFQTDFELYIDGIIGKVTATELGVWPGLEAFIVRTPAPAPGAVDLVGMPLSPVASAGSDAPELPEDAGQGTGKRVVYQRSSQRVWAIDEDEQVVRSYLVSGSRYRNEVPGWHKVYSRSESALGWDLQADLPYMIRYTQTERGHIGFHAIPSWRDSGEKLQTIEELGQRLSGGCTRQAPQDAEFLWSFADVGTRVLVL
;
A
#
# COMPACT_ATOMS: atom_id res chain seq x y z
N GLU A 1 1.59 -21.20 -21.04
CA GLU A 1 2.56 -22.28 -21.35
C GLU A 1 2.93 -23.03 -20.07
N PHE A 2 3.67 -22.44 -19.10
CA PHE A 2 4.06 -23.16 -17.88
C PHE A 2 2.85 -23.78 -17.11
N GLN A 3 1.82 -23.00 -16.86
CA GLN A 3 0.63 -23.51 -16.16
C GLN A 3 -0.08 -24.63 -16.93
N THR A 4 -0.02 -24.60 -18.26
CA THR A 4 -0.53 -25.66 -19.13
C THR A 4 0.31 -26.93 -19.01
N ASP A 5 1.63 -26.79 -19.04
CA ASP A 5 2.59 -27.91 -19.04
C ASP A 5 2.57 -28.68 -17.70
N PHE A 6 2.21 -27.98 -16.61
CA PHE A 6 2.11 -28.55 -15.24
C PHE A 6 0.65 -28.80 -14.80
N GLU A 7 -0.30 -28.80 -15.73
CA GLU A 7 -1.73 -29.04 -15.48
C GLU A 7 -2.33 -28.13 -14.38
N LEU A 8 -1.81 -26.90 -14.26
CA LEU A 8 -2.27 -25.91 -13.30
C LEU A 8 -3.46 -25.11 -13.86
N TYR A 9 -4.19 -24.44 -12.98
CA TYR A 9 -5.24 -23.52 -13.42
C TYR A 9 -4.63 -22.36 -14.23
N ILE A 10 -5.10 -22.20 -15.48
CA ILE A 10 -4.53 -21.25 -16.45
C ILE A 10 -5.17 -19.89 -16.30
N ASP A 11 -4.68 -19.07 -15.39
CA ASP A 11 -5.13 -17.69 -15.14
C ASP A 11 -4.07 -16.62 -15.45
N GLY A 12 -2.86 -17.04 -15.83
CA GLY A 12 -1.73 -16.15 -16.05
C GLY A 12 -1.15 -15.56 -14.77
N ILE A 13 -1.60 -16.02 -13.59
CA ILE A 13 -1.17 -15.51 -12.29
C ILE A 13 -0.20 -16.51 -11.64
N ILE A 14 0.94 -16.03 -11.17
CA ILE A 14 1.84 -16.84 -10.35
C ILE A 14 1.30 -16.82 -8.91
N GLY A 15 0.34 -17.69 -8.62
CA GLY A 15 -0.14 -17.95 -7.27
C GLY A 15 0.76 -18.96 -6.53
N LYS A 16 0.37 -19.31 -5.30
CA LYS A 16 1.14 -20.26 -4.46
C LYS A 16 1.44 -21.58 -5.18
N VAL A 17 0.44 -22.18 -5.82
CA VAL A 17 0.60 -23.48 -6.50
C VAL A 17 1.58 -23.35 -7.66
N THR A 18 1.41 -22.36 -8.53
CA THR A 18 2.32 -22.08 -9.65
C THR A 18 3.74 -21.80 -9.15
N ALA A 19 3.90 -21.06 -8.07
CA ALA A 19 5.20 -20.75 -7.49
C ALA A 19 5.88 -21.98 -6.84
N THR A 20 5.10 -22.89 -6.27
CA THR A 20 5.61 -24.17 -5.74
C THR A 20 6.16 -25.04 -6.87
N GLU A 21 5.41 -25.19 -7.97
CA GLU A 21 5.85 -25.99 -9.13
C GLU A 21 7.06 -25.37 -9.84
N LEU A 22 7.18 -24.04 -9.82
CA LEU A 22 8.37 -23.32 -10.28
C LEU A 22 9.59 -23.52 -9.36
N GLY A 23 9.43 -24.15 -8.20
CA GLY A 23 10.49 -24.34 -7.22
C GLY A 23 10.96 -23.05 -6.53
N VAL A 24 10.15 -22.00 -6.59
CA VAL A 24 10.48 -20.67 -6.01
C VAL A 24 9.69 -20.37 -4.73
N TRP A 25 8.75 -21.24 -4.37
CA TRP A 25 8.05 -21.19 -3.08
C TRP A 25 8.78 -22.05 -2.04
N PRO A 26 8.96 -21.60 -0.77
CA PRO A 26 8.49 -20.38 -0.14
C PRO A 26 9.46 -19.17 -0.27
N GLY A 27 10.52 -19.26 -1.02
CA GLY A 27 11.58 -18.24 -1.10
C GLY A 27 11.22 -16.96 -1.86
N LEU A 28 9.96 -16.80 -2.34
CA LEU A 28 9.55 -15.55 -2.96
C LEU A 28 9.14 -14.53 -1.89
N GLU A 29 9.91 -13.47 -1.76
CA GLU A 29 9.57 -12.28 -0.97
C GLU A 29 8.31 -11.54 -1.47
N ALA A 30 7.68 -12.04 -2.53
CA ALA A 30 6.51 -11.43 -3.18
C ALA A 30 5.16 -11.81 -2.54
N PHE A 31 5.16 -12.54 -1.42
CA PHE A 31 3.90 -12.93 -0.79
C PHE A 31 3.38 -11.88 0.17
N ILE A 32 2.11 -11.59 -0.01
CA ILE A 32 1.36 -10.71 0.88
C ILE A 32 1.28 -11.36 2.26
N VAL A 33 2.04 -10.84 3.21
CA VAL A 33 1.90 -11.21 4.61
C VAL A 33 0.65 -10.52 5.14
N ARG A 34 -0.44 -11.27 5.26
CA ARG A 34 -1.65 -10.79 5.94
C ARG A 34 -1.48 -11.01 7.44
N THR A 35 -1.46 -9.92 8.20
CA THR A 35 -1.61 -9.98 9.64
C THR A 35 -3.04 -10.41 9.99
N PRO A 36 -3.27 -11.05 11.15
CA PRO A 36 -4.62 -11.23 11.67
C PRO A 36 -5.37 -9.90 11.70
N ALA A 37 -6.67 -9.93 11.41
CA ALA A 37 -7.48 -8.73 11.53
C ALA A 37 -7.43 -8.21 12.98
N PRO A 38 -7.30 -6.91 13.21
CA PRO A 38 -7.29 -6.35 14.55
C PRO A 38 -8.62 -6.62 15.28
N ALA A 39 -8.58 -6.66 16.61
CA ALA A 39 -9.79 -6.78 17.42
C ALA A 39 -10.74 -5.60 17.15
N PRO A 40 -12.08 -5.79 17.26
CA PRO A 40 -13.02 -4.69 17.12
C PRO A 40 -12.69 -3.52 18.05
N GLY A 41 -12.59 -2.32 17.49
CA GLY A 41 -12.23 -1.11 18.23
C GLY A 41 -10.73 -0.92 18.51
N ALA A 42 -9.87 -1.78 17.97
CA ALA A 42 -8.42 -1.59 18.09
C ALA A 42 -7.96 -0.29 17.43
N VAL A 43 -7.00 0.36 18.07
CA VAL A 43 -6.40 1.63 17.62
C VAL A 43 -4.89 1.47 17.45
N ASP A 44 -4.30 2.37 16.68
CA ASP A 44 -2.85 2.47 16.54
C ASP A 44 -2.19 3.23 17.72
N LEU A 45 -0.88 3.47 17.64
CA LEU A 45 -0.12 4.13 18.71
C LEU A 45 -0.49 5.60 18.93
N VAL A 46 -1.25 6.22 18.02
CA VAL A 46 -1.76 7.59 18.17
C VAL A 46 -3.27 7.65 18.43
N GLY A 47 -3.91 6.49 18.66
CA GLY A 47 -5.30 6.38 19.05
C GLY A 47 -6.30 6.40 17.89
N MET A 48 -5.86 6.27 16.65
CA MET A 48 -6.76 6.21 15.48
C MET A 48 -7.21 4.77 15.18
N PRO A 49 -8.49 4.56 14.80
CA PRO A 49 -9.02 3.22 14.52
C PRO A 49 -8.23 2.48 13.43
N LEU A 50 -7.89 1.22 13.66
CA LEU A 50 -7.26 0.36 12.66
C LEU A 50 -8.28 -0.12 11.63
N SER A 51 -7.86 -0.20 10.37
CA SER A 51 -8.60 -0.89 9.32
C SER A 51 -8.48 -2.43 9.50
N PRO A 52 -9.35 -3.23 8.84
CA PRO A 52 -9.27 -4.70 8.90
C PRO A 52 -7.95 -5.28 8.37
N VAL A 53 -7.15 -4.51 7.67
CA VAL A 53 -5.87 -4.92 7.06
C VAL A 53 -4.66 -4.22 7.68
N ALA A 54 -4.87 -3.56 8.81
CA ALA A 54 -3.85 -2.80 9.54
C ALA A 54 -3.44 -3.48 10.85
N SER A 55 -2.25 -3.13 11.32
CA SER A 55 -1.69 -3.50 12.62
C SER A 55 -0.78 -2.36 13.12
N ALA A 56 -0.41 -2.36 14.40
CA ALA A 56 0.37 -1.29 15.00
C ALA A 56 1.35 -1.82 16.05
N GLY A 57 2.39 -1.09 16.34
CA GLY A 57 3.38 -1.44 17.35
C GLY A 57 3.98 -2.83 17.13
N SER A 58 4.01 -3.64 18.17
CA SER A 58 4.55 -5.00 18.16
C SER A 58 3.76 -5.99 17.29
N ASP A 59 2.52 -5.68 16.93
CA ASP A 59 1.68 -6.52 16.07
C ASP A 59 1.91 -6.22 14.59
N ALA A 60 2.66 -5.17 14.28
CA ALA A 60 3.04 -4.86 12.91
C ALA A 60 4.10 -5.86 12.41
N PRO A 61 4.06 -6.24 11.12
CA PRO A 61 5.16 -7.00 10.53
C PRO A 61 6.48 -6.25 10.66
N GLU A 62 7.57 -7.00 10.78
CA GLU A 62 8.92 -6.44 10.83
C GLU A 62 9.17 -5.50 9.63
N LEU A 63 9.94 -4.46 9.91
CA LEU A 63 10.40 -3.55 8.86
C LEU A 63 11.34 -4.28 7.89
N PRO A 64 11.24 -3.98 6.58
CA PRO A 64 12.27 -4.42 5.64
C PRO A 64 13.67 -3.97 6.07
N GLU A 65 14.70 -4.76 5.77
CA GLU A 65 16.10 -4.44 6.11
C GLU A 65 16.52 -3.05 5.61
N ASP A 66 16.03 -2.66 4.43
CA ASP A 66 16.33 -1.38 3.78
C ASP A 66 15.38 -0.24 4.16
N ALA A 67 14.62 -0.38 5.26
CA ALA A 67 13.57 0.60 5.63
C ALA A 67 14.10 1.95 6.16
N GLY A 68 15.39 2.24 6.02
CA GLY A 68 15.99 3.51 6.44
C GLY A 68 15.99 3.71 7.94
N GLN A 69 16.37 2.68 8.69
CA GLN A 69 16.47 2.70 10.15
C GLN A 69 17.35 3.85 10.65
N GLY A 70 17.00 4.43 11.80
CA GLY A 70 17.71 5.56 12.40
C GLY A 70 17.55 6.89 11.68
N THR A 71 16.56 7.02 10.78
CA THR A 71 16.35 8.27 10.05
C THR A 71 15.11 9.07 10.52
N GLY A 72 14.47 8.64 11.60
CA GLY A 72 13.30 9.29 12.19
C GLY A 72 12.04 9.12 11.36
N LYS A 73 11.10 10.05 11.54
CA LYS A 73 9.75 10.00 10.94
C LYS A 73 9.77 9.81 9.42
N ARG A 74 9.07 8.77 8.97
CA ARG A 74 8.97 8.42 7.55
C ARG A 74 7.80 7.49 7.26
N VAL A 75 7.48 7.39 5.99
CA VAL A 75 6.59 6.37 5.42
C VAL A 75 7.43 5.43 4.58
N VAL A 76 7.34 4.13 4.81
CA VAL A 76 7.99 3.10 3.99
C VAL A 76 6.91 2.36 3.21
N TYR A 77 7.05 2.31 1.89
CA TYR A 77 6.18 1.52 1.01
C TYR A 77 7.00 0.44 0.33
N GLN A 78 6.78 -0.79 0.69
CA GLN A 78 7.38 -1.95 0.03
C GLN A 78 6.44 -2.46 -1.07
N ARG A 79 6.90 -2.34 -2.31
CA ARG A 79 6.15 -2.72 -3.52
C ARG A 79 5.96 -4.23 -3.64
N SER A 80 6.92 -5.04 -3.19
CA SER A 80 6.85 -6.50 -3.27
C SER A 80 5.73 -7.06 -2.40
N SER A 81 5.61 -6.61 -1.15
CA SER A 81 4.60 -7.03 -0.19
C SER A 81 3.30 -6.21 -0.22
N GLN A 82 3.24 -5.17 -1.07
CA GLN A 82 2.09 -4.24 -1.13
C GLN A 82 1.69 -3.73 0.26
N ARG A 83 2.68 -3.26 1.03
CA ARG A 83 2.51 -2.83 2.42
C ARG A 83 3.16 -1.50 2.69
N VAL A 84 2.55 -0.73 3.57
CA VAL A 84 3.05 0.53 4.10
C VAL A 84 3.34 0.38 5.59
N TRP A 85 4.41 1.02 6.05
CA TRP A 85 4.72 1.29 7.45
C TRP A 85 4.86 2.79 7.66
N ALA A 86 4.20 3.32 8.66
CA ALA A 86 4.37 4.68 9.16
C ALA A 86 5.20 4.62 10.44
N ILE A 87 6.34 5.27 10.43
CA ILE A 87 7.35 5.22 11.49
C ILE A 87 7.53 6.62 12.04
N ASP A 88 7.48 6.77 13.36
CA ASP A 88 7.63 8.06 14.03
C ASP A 88 9.10 8.48 14.24
N GLU A 89 9.31 9.57 14.97
CA GLU A 89 10.65 10.09 15.28
C GLU A 89 11.45 9.16 16.21
N ASP A 90 10.76 8.34 17.01
CA ASP A 90 11.34 7.39 17.97
C ASP A 90 11.54 5.99 17.35
N GLU A 91 11.46 5.88 16.02
CA GLU A 91 11.57 4.62 15.26
C GLU A 91 10.47 3.58 15.58
N GLN A 92 9.35 3.99 16.18
CA GLN A 92 8.23 3.11 16.44
C GLN A 92 7.35 2.96 15.20
N VAL A 93 6.91 1.74 14.91
CA VAL A 93 5.90 1.49 13.87
C VAL A 93 4.54 1.91 14.41
N VAL A 94 4.12 3.12 14.10
CA VAL A 94 2.83 3.67 14.51
C VAL A 94 1.69 2.86 13.90
N ARG A 95 1.80 2.54 12.60
CA ARG A 95 0.83 1.74 11.86
C ARG A 95 1.49 1.06 10.66
N SER A 96 1.08 -0.18 10.37
CA SER A 96 1.39 -0.87 9.13
C SER A 96 0.11 -1.44 8.52
N TYR A 97 -0.04 -1.39 7.19
CA TYR A 97 -1.26 -1.83 6.53
C TYR A 97 -1.01 -2.24 5.07
N LEU A 98 -1.90 -3.09 4.54
CA LEU A 98 -1.88 -3.49 3.13
C LEU A 98 -2.43 -2.36 2.25
N VAL A 99 -1.86 -2.29 1.05
CA VAL A 99 -2.20 -1.29 0.03
C VAL A 99 -2.34 -1.96 -1.33
N SER A 100 -2.82 -1.21 -2.33
CA SER A 100 -2.79 -1.63 -3.73
C SER A 100 -2.05 -0.61 -4.58
N GLY A 101 -0.84 -0.96 -4.96
CA GLY A 101 0.00 -0.20 -5.88
C GLY A 101 -0.31 -0.47 -7.35
N SER A 102 0.55 0.02 -8.21
CA SER A 102 0.38 -0.02 -9.65
C SER A 102 0.46 -1.43 -10.25
N ARG A 103 -0.55 -1.79 -11.06
CA ARG A 103 -0.52 -2.99 -11.90
C ARG A 103 0.59 -2.91 -12.97
N TYR A 104 1.04 -1.72 -13.30
CA TYR A 104 2.09 -1.49 -14.30
C TYR A 104 3.49 -1.41 -13.69
N ARG A 105 3.62 -1.57 -12.36
CA ARG A 105 4.89 -1.51 -11.63
C ARG A 105 5.70 -0.24 -11.93
N ASN A 106 5.03 0.89 -12.08
CA ASN A 106 5.61 2.18 -12.43
C ASN A 106 5.87 3.10 -11.22
N GLU A 107 5.78 2.55 -10.01
CA GLU A 107 6.24 3.25 -8.79
C GLU A 107 7.76 3.45 -8.88
N VAL A 108 8.21 4.63 -8.52
CA VAL A 108 9.63 5.01 -8.57
C VAL A 108 10.30 4.63 -7.24
N PRO A 109 11.27 3.69 -7.23
CA PRO A 109 11.98 3.32 -6.00
C PRO A 109 12.84 4.45 -5.47
N GLY A 110 13.18 4.36 -4.17
CA GLY A 110 14.09 5.28 -3.50
C GLY A 110 13.39 6.28 -2.60
N TRP A 111 14.17 7.28 -2.16
CA TRP A 111 13.70 8.32 -1.26
C TRP A 111 12.97 9.43 -1.98
N HIS A 112 11.80 9.78 -1.45
CA HIS A 112 10.93 10.88 -1.88
C HIS A 112 10.55 11.74 -0.68
N LYS A 113 9.79 12.81 -0.95
CA LYS A 113 9.13 13.64 0.06
C LYS A 113 7.71 13.95 -0.38
N VAL A 114 6.79 13.98 0.57
CA VAL A 114 5.47 14.55 0.31
C VAL A 114 5.64 15.99 -0.13
N TYR A 115 5.21 16.33 -1.33
CA TYR A 115 5.32 17.69 -1.86
C TYR A 115 3.99 18.40 -2.04
N SER A 116 2.88 17.66 -2.08
CA SER A 116 1.55 18.27 -2.10
C SER A 116 0.47 17.31 -1.57
N ARG A 117 -0.62 17.87 -1.08
CA ARG A 117 -1.76 17.15 -0.51
C ARG A 117 -3.07 17.75 -1.01
N SER A 118 -4.13 16.95 -1.12
CA SER A 118 -5.49 17.39 -1.41
C SER A 118 -6.48 16.49 -0.70
N GLU A 119 -7.45 17.03 0.02
CA GLU A 119 -8.51 16.25 0.67
C GLU A 119 -9.25 15.36 -0.33
N SER A 120 -9.43 15.88 -1.54
CA SER A 120 -9.95 15.14 -2.69
C SER A 120 -9.16 15.53 -3.93
N ALA A 121 -8.93 14.56 -4.81
CA ALA A 121 -8.37 14.74 -6.14
C ALA A 121 -9.18 13.93 -7.15
N LEU A 122 -8.99 14.22 -8.44
CA LEU A 122 -9.61 13.44 -9.51
C LEU A 122 -8.62 12.43 -10.08
N GLY A 123 -9.12 11.28 -10.48
CA GLY A 123 -8.39 10.34 -11.32
C GLY A 123 -7.95 10.99 -12.64
N TRP A 124 -6.95 10.42 -13.28
CA TRP A 124 -6.40 10.95 -14.55
C TRP A 124 -7.44 11.05 -15.67
N ASP A 125 -8.47 10.20 -15.63
CA ASP A 125 -9.60 10.18 -16.57
C ASP A 125 -10.79 11.04 -16.11
N LEU A 126 -10.67 11.72 -14.96
CA LEU A 126 -11.68 12.55 -14.32
C LEU A 126 -12.96 11.81 -13.90
N GLN A 127 -12.95 10.47 -13.89
CA GLN A 127 -14.13 9.65 -13.60
C GLN A 127 -14.19 9.17 -12.15
N ALA A 128 -13.08 9.23 -11.42
CA ALA A 128 -12.99 8.76 -10.05
C ALA A 128 -12.53 9.83 -9.09
N ASP A 129 -13.14 9.88 -7.90
CA ASP A 129 -12.70 10.68 -6.78
C ASP A 129 -11.64 9.92 -5.97
N LEU A 130 -10.55 10.60 -5.64
CA LEU A 130 -9.40 10.09 -4.88
C LEU A 130 -9.30 10.83 -3.54
N PRO A 131 -9.97 10.35 -2.47
CA PRO A 131 -9.92 11.01 -1.16
C PRO A 131 -8.53 10.92 -0.53
N TYR A 132 -8.14 11.94 0.22
CA TYR A 132 -6.88 12.01 0.99
C TYR A 132 -5.63 11.80 0.13
N MET A 133 -5.53 12.52 -0.98
CA MET A 133 -4.41 12.40 -1.91
C MET A 133 -3.13 13.03 -1.34
N ILE A 134 -2.11 12.23 -1.12
CA ILE A 134 -0.78 12.61 -0.62
C ILE A 134 0.25 12.28 -1.70
N ARG A 135 0.77 13.30 -2.41
CA ARG A 135 1.69 13.13 -3.54
C ARG A 135 3.13 13.17 -3.08
N TYR A 136 3.93 12.17 -3.47
CA TYR A 136 5.35 12.09 -3.11
C TYR A 136 6.29 12.00 -4.31
N THR A 137 5.80 11.66 -5.50
CA THR A 137 6.62 11.68 -6.72
C THR A 137 5.80 12.04 -7.95
N GLN A 138 6.50 12.36 -9.02
CA GLN A 138 5.91 12.67 -10.32
C GLN A 138 6.63 11.89 -11.41
N THR A 139 5.86 11.39 -12.37
CA THR A 139 6.33 10.71 -13.57
C THR A 139 5.81 11.43 -14.80
N GLU A 140 6.25 11.02 -15.98
CA GLU A 140 5.72 11.53 -17.26
C GLU A 140 4.20 11.31 -17.41
N ARG A 141 3.66 10.30 -16.69
CA ARG A 141 2.22 9.96 -16.69
C ARG A 141 1.41 10.70 -15.63
N GLY A 142 2.05 11.56 -14.83
CA GLY A 142 1.42 12.36 -13.79
C GLY A 142 1.95 12.10 -12.40
N HIS A 143 1.20 12.60 -11.43
CA HIS A 143 1.55 12.52 -10.01
C HIS A 143 1.27 11.12 -9.45
N ILE A 144 2.18 10.62 -8.63
CA ILE A 144 2.01 9.39 -7.85
C ILE A 144 1.93 9.74 -6.36
N GLY A 145 1.02 9.11 -5.67
CA GLY A 145 0.79 9.33 -4.24
C GLY A 145 -0.04 8.21 -3.61
N PHE A 146 -0.33 8.42 -2.34
CA PHE A 146 -1.26 7.60 -1.56
C PHE A 146 -2.63 8.27 -1.56
N HIS A 147 -3.69 7.47 -1.62
CA HIS A 147 -5.08 7.94 -1.46
C HIS A 147 -5.99 6.79 -1.01
N ALA A 148 -7.17 7.08 -0.49
CA ALA A 148 -8.16 6.05 -0.18
C ALA A 148 -8.60 5.30 -1.45
N ILE A 149 -9.17 4.10 -1.29
CA ILE A 149 -9.83 3.38 -2.37
C ILE A 149 -10.79 4.34 -3.08
N PRO A 150 -10.63 4.56 -4.41
CA PRO A 150 -11.44 5.51 -5.17
C PRO A 150 -12.90 5.09 -5.28
N SER A 151 -13.74 6.06 -5.61
CA SER A 151 -15.14 5.82 -6.01
C SER A 151 -15.39 6.41 -7.39
N TRP A 152 -16.22 5.75 -8.19
CA TRP A 152 -16.77 6.33 -9.41
C TRP A 152 -17.62 7.56 -9.07
N ARG A 153 -17.45 8.63 -9.81
CA ARG A 153 -18.17 9.90 -9.56
C ARG A 153 -19.64 9.84 -9.92
N ASP A 154 -20.00 9.00 -10.87
CA ASP A 154 -21.36 8.84 -11.36
C ASP A 154 -22.21 7.93 -10.45
N SER A 155 -21.64 6.84 -9.96
CA SER A 155 -22.34 5.85 -9.15
C SER A 155 -22.01 5.90 -7.65
N GLY A 156 -20.86 6.46 -7.26
CA GLY A 156 -20.33 6.39 -5.90
C GLY A 156 -19.74 5.02 -5.52
N GLU A 157 -19.78 4.04 -6.43
CA GLU A 157 -19.31 2.70 -6.20
C GLU A 157 -17.77 2.69 -6.05
N LYS A 158 -17.28 1.87 -5.12
CA LYS A 158 -15.84 1.72 -4.90
C LYS A 158 -15.19 0.93 -6.04
N LEU A 159 -14.03 1.40 -6.50
CA LEU A 159 -13.25 0.73 -7.55
C LEU A 159 -12.53 -0.54 -7.05
N GLN A 160 -12.57 -0.79 -5.75
CA GLN A 160 -11.88 -1.91 -5.12
C GLN A 160 -12.46 -2.15 -3.73
N THR A 161 -12.45 -3.41 -3.25
CA THR A 161 -12.80 -3.75 -1.88
C THR A 161 -11.57 -3.69 -0.96
N ILE A 162 -11.79 -3.74 0.37
CA ILE A 162 -10.68 -3.77 1.36
C ILE A 162 -9.96 -5.12 1.30
N GLU A 163 -10.66 -6.20 1.05
CA GLU A 163 -10.12 -7.57 0.96
C GLU A 163 -9.17 -7.74 -0.22
N GLU A 164 -9.30 -6.92 -1.25
CA GLU A 164 -8.40 -6.90 -2.41
C GLU A 164 -7.09 -6.12 -2.15
N LEU A 165 -6.98 -5.42 -1.02
CA LEU A 165 -5.71 -4.78 -0.65
C LEU A 165 -4.62 -5.83 -0.46
N GLY A 166 -3.41 -5.50 -0.89
CA GLY A 166 -2.31 -6.43 -1.07
C GLY A 166 -2.10 -6.84 -2.52
N GLN A 167 -3.05 -6.57 -3.41
CA GLN A 167 -2.93 -6.83 -4.85
C GLN A 167 -2.59 -5.54 -5.61
N ARG A 168 -1.91 -5.67 -6.77
CA ARG A 168 -1.57 -4.55 -7.65
C ARG A 168 -2.72 -4.22 -8.58
N LEU A 169 -3.64 -3.34 -8.17
CA LEU A 169 -4.86 -3.04 -8.91
C LEU A 169 -4.96 -1.59 -9.41
N SER A 170 -4.06 -0.71 -8.98
CA SER A 170 -4.12 0.71 -9.35
C SER A 170 -3.53 0.99 -10.74
N GLY A 171 -3.77 2.19 -11.25
CA GLY A 171 -3.15 2.70 -12.48
C GLY A 171 -1.79 3.37 -12.26
N GLY A 172 -1.38 3.60 -11.00
CA GLY A 172 -0.14 4.30 -10.65
C GLY A 172 -0.02 4.63 -9.18
N CYS A 173 -1.00 5.30 -8.61
CA CYS A 173 -1.05 5.65 -7.19
C CYS A 173 -1.26 4.42 -6.29
N THR A 174 -1.03 4.60 -5.00
CA THR A 174 -1.17 3.56 -3.98
C THR A 174 -2.49 3.74 -3.24
N ARG A 175 -3.41 2.76 -3.41
CA ARG A 175 -4.74 2.75 -2.78
C ARG A 175 -4.67 2.19 -1.37
N GLN A 176 -5.39 2.78 -0.45
CA GLN A 176 -5.45 2.44 0.97
C GLN A 176 -6.90 2.23 1.41
N ALA A 177 -7.11 1.46 2.49
CA ALA A 177 -8.40 1.47 3.18
C ALA A 177 -8.74 2.91 3.63
N PRO A 178 -10.01 3.30 3.71
CA PRO A 178 -10.39 4.67 4.12
C PRO A 178 -9.78 5.11 5.44
N GLN A 179 -9.78 4.23 6.46
CA GLN A 179 -9.21 4.50 7.78
C GLN A 179 -7.68 4.72 7.72
N ASP A 180 -6.98 3.96 6.88
CA ASP A 180 -5.52 4.09 6.72
C ASP A 180 -5.15 5.34 5.92
N ALA A 181 -6.00 5.74 4.98
CA ALA A 181 -5.82 6.99 4.24
C ALA A 181 -6.05 8.22 5.13
N GLU A 182 -7.05 8.20 6.01
CA GLU A 182 -7.30 9.25 7.02
C GLU A 182 -6.14 9.32 8.03
N PHE A 183 -5.67 8.17 8.50
CA PHE A 183 -4.47 8.10 9.34
C PHE A 183 -3.27 8.72 8.64
N LEU A 184 -2.95 8.28 7.42
CA LEU A 184 -1.77 8.76 6.70
C LEU A 184 -1.89 10.26 6.39
N TRP A 185 -3.11 10.75 6.15
CA TRP A 185 -3.39 12.18 6.00
C TRP A 185 -3.01 12.97 7.24
N SER A 186 -3.29 12.45 8.43
CA SER A 186 -2.92 13.09 9.70
C SER A 186 -1.43 12.94 10.03
N PHE A 187 -0.81 11.84 9.59
CA PHE A 187 0.59 11.51 9.89
C PHE A 187 1.58 12.19 8.94
N ALA A 188 1.30 12.22 7.63
CA ALA A 188 2.26 12.60 6.59
C ALA A 188 2.00 13.99 6.03
N ASP A 189 2.53 15.02 6.68
CA ASP A 189 2.53 16.40 6.18
C ASP A 189 3.46 16.61 4.99
N VAL A 190 3.33 17.75 4.30
CA VAL A 190 4.29 18.19 3.29
C VAL A 190 5.69 18.24 3.91
N GLY A 191 6.64 17.60 3.25
CA GLY A 191 8.01 17.42 3.74
C GLY A 191 8.27 16.05 4.35
N THR A 192 7.23 15.29 4.76
CA THR A 192 7.39 13.92 5.28
C THR A 192 8.13 13.05 4.25
N ARG A 193 9.12 12.32 4.73
CA ARG A 193 9.94 11.42 3.90
C ARG A 193 9.16 10.17 3.56
N VAL A 194 9.31 9.71 2.31
CA VAL A 194 8.71 8.47 1.80
C VAL A 194 9.81 7.64 1.17
N LEU A 195 9.96 6.42 1.64
CA LEU A 195 10.87 5.44 1.04
C LEU A 195 10.05 4.39 0.28
N VAL A 196 10.35 4.21 -1.00
CA VAL A 196 9.72 3.19 -1.87
C VAL A 196 10.75 2.10 -2.15
N LEU A 197 10.46 0.86 -1.69
CA LEU A 197 11.28 -0.35 -1.83
C LEU A 197 10.72 -1.30 -2.89
#